data_af17572b1a6302e2be2eb8c3458ed04c
#
_entry.id   af17572b1a6302e2be2eb8c3458ed04c
#
_cell.length_a   1.000
_cell.length_b   1.000
_cell.length_c   1.000
_cell.angle_alpha   90.00
_cell.angle_beta   90.00
_cell.angle_gamma   90.00
#
_symmetry.space_group_name_H-M   'P 1'
#
loop_
_entity.id
_entity.type
_entity.pdbx_description
1 polymer ?
#
loop_
_entity_poly.entity_id
_entity_poly.type
_entity_poly.pdbx_seq_one_letter_code
_entity_poly.pdbx_strand_id
1 'polypeptide(L)'
;ACNDVEDVLEANGETVETTMLPELNAGDLDFSNYVALGNSLTAGVTDNGLFIATQNNSYPNMLANKFAAVGGSDFVQAMTSDNYGGLSLGPDNGIAITDGGTRVFGPRLVFDGSAPAGLESVIGEVTVSTDLLNNPTGPFNNLGVPGARSYHLTQPGYGNLVNLLPGSTIEANPYAVRLTGATPDATLLDLALEQSPTFVSLWIGANDILSYSTSGGSNGALTDQATFDSSIDAIIDGLIATEVQGVVANIPYVTDIPFFTTVPYNPIPLDEDTANVVNSAYAAYNGGIVQAFAYLVSVNAISQEDADGEIAKRTISFCDVDENGTPCNNPVVIIDEALTDLTAINPALVSMRQTTENDLVVLLGASFIGTLADPNNPASVNGVGVPLADNWVLTETEIQEVISATDNFNAKLASAAEQADFAFFNANEFWQNLTNGNFSSNNFTPTPGLVVGGLFSLDAVHPTSRGYAIIANEFMRAIDAKYGSNFEASGNLLDIGDYPTNYSPLLQ
;
A
#
# COMPACT_ATOMS: atom_id res chain seq x y z
N ALA A 1 42.30 7.94 -47.39
CA ALA A 1 42.35 9.04 -46.47
C ALA A 1 41.44 8.70 -45.32
N CYS A 2 41.97 8.35 -44.17
CA CYS A 2 41.22 8.23 -42.92
C CYS A 2 41.08 9.67 -42.41
N ASN A 3 39.86 10.18 -42.36
CA ASN A 3 39.62 11.39 -41.57
C ASN A 3 39.78 11.02 -40.09
N ASP A 4 40.59 11.78 -39.39
CA ASP A 4 40.79 11.62 -37.96
C ASP A 4 39.47 11.86 -37.23
N VAL A 5 39.18 11.09 -36.18
CA VAL A 5 37.96 11.22 -35.37
C VAL A 5 37.89 12.63 -34.74
N GLU A 6 39.02 13.26 -34.53
CA GLU A 6 39.11 14.66 -34.05
C GLU A 6 38.51 15.66 -35.03
N ASP A 7 38.75 15.52 -36.35
CA ASP A 7 38.21 16.41 -37.38
C ASP A 7 36.66 16.31 -37.49
N VAL A 8 36.06 15.18 -37.11
CA VAL A 8 34.60 14.98 -37.11
C VAL A 8 33.94 15.60 -35.85
N LEU A 9 34.65 15.64 -34.74
CA LEU A 9 34.18 16.26 -33.51
C LEU A 9 34.27 17.81 -33.58
N GLU A 10 35.26 18.37 -34.28
CA GLU A 10 35.35 19.81 -34.50
C GLU A 10 34.33 20.33 -35.52
N ALA A 11 33.86 19.49 -36.47
CA ALA A 11 32.89 19.90 -37.48
C ALA A 11 31.42 19.95 -36.95
N ASN A 12 31.11 19.35 -35.82
CA ASN A 12 29.83 19.37 -35.11
C ASN A 12 29.83 20.30 -33.87
N GLY A 13 30.69 21.31 -33.86
CA GLY A 13 30.75 22.31 -32.78
C GLY A 13 29.49 23.16 -32.65
N GLU A 14 28.35 22.56 -32.35
CA GLU A 14 27.34 23.18 -31.53
C GLU A 14 27.94 23.27 -30.11
N THR A 15 28.40 24.47 -29.76
CA THR A 15 28.59 24.80 -28.36
C THR A 15 27.25 24.59 -27.67
N VAL A 16 27.06 23.45 -27.05
CA VAL A 16 26.05 23.30 -26.03
C VAL A 16 26.39 24.35 -24.99
N GLU A 17 25.68 25.50 -25.03
CA GLU A 17 25.71 26.41 -23.90
C GLU A 17 25.22 25.60 -22.72
N THR A 18 26.13 25.12 -21.89
CA THR A 18 25.84 24.61 -20.57
C THR A 18 25.29 25.80 -19.79
N THR A 19 23.99 25.99 -19.82
CA THR A 19 23.30 26.90 -18.91
C THR A 19 23.70 26.44 -17.51
N MET A 20 24.50 27.28 -16.83
CA MET A 20 24.89 27.00 -15.44
C MET A 20 23.59 26.99 -14.63
N LEU A 21 23.30 25.84 -13.99
CA LEU A 21 22.16 25.73 -13.07
C LEU A 21 22.33 26.73 -11.92
N PRO A 22 21.24 27.31 -11.40
CA PRO A 22 21.31 28.18 -10.23
C PRO A 22 21.90 27.43 -9.02
N GLU A 23 22.51 28.17 -8.12
CA GLU A 23 22.96 27.62 -6.85
C GLU A 23 21.76 27.13 -6.02
N LEU A 24 21.90 25.99 -5.34
CA LEU A 24 20.86 25.44 -4.48
C LEU A 24 20.56 26.39 -3.32
N ASN A 25 19.29 26.70 -3.12
CA ASN A 25 18.80 27.59 -2.08
C ASN A 25 17.54 27.00 -1.40
N ALA A 26 17.52 27.09 -0.08
CA ALA A 26 16.36 26.65 0.73
C ALA A 26 15.17 27.62 0.68
N GLY A 27 15.29 28.80 0.07
CA GLY A 27 14.28 29.85 0.23
C GLY A 27 14.23 30.36 1.69
N ASP A 28 13.03 30.50 2.20
CA ASP A 28 12.78 30.93 3.59
C ASP A 28 12.69 29.76 4.58
N LEU A 29 13.14 28.57 4.20
CA LEU A 29 13.03 27.35 5.00
C LEU A 29 14.23 27.16 5.94
N ASP A 30 13.93 26.67 7.15
CA ASP A 30 14.89 26.18 8.11
C ASP A 30 14.79 24.65 8.23
N PHE A 31 15.75 23.92 7.69
CA PHE A 31 15.84 22.48 7.77
C PHE A 31 16.70 21.97 8.93
N SER A 32 17.10 22.85 9.85
CA SER A 32 18.04 22.48 10.93
C SER A 32 17.50 21.40 11.87
N ASN A 33 16.19 21.20 11.94
CA ASN A 33 15.60 20.08 12.66
C ASN A 33 14.36 19.53 11.90
N TYR A 34 14.62 18.65 10.93
CA TYR A 34 13.57 17.99 10.17
C TYR A 34 13.06 16.75 10.90
N VAL A 35 11.71 16.61 11.02
CA VAL A 35 11.02 15.45 11.59
C VAL A 35 9.97 14.95 10.60
N ALA A 36 9.88 13.62 10.42
CA ALA A 36 8.90 12.98 9.56
C ALA A 36 7.88 12.18 10.39
N LEU A 37 6.59 12.44 10.18
CA LEU A 37 5.46 11.76 10.79
C LEU A 37 4.69 10.95 9.74
N GLY A 38 4.33 9.70 10.07
CA GLY A 38 3.53 8.90 9.16
C GLY A 38 3.49 7.40 9.48
N ASN A 39 3.26 6.62 8.45
CA ASN A 39 3.10 5.17 8.53
C ASN A 39 4.30 4.40 7.94
N SER A 40 4.04 3.23 7.34
CA SER A 40 5.04 2.38 6.68
C SER A 40 5.79 3.08 5.54
N LEU A 41 5.11 3.97 4.81
CA LEU A 41 5.72 4.75 3.73
C LEU A 41 6.80 5.69 4.28
N THR A 42 6.54 6.31 5.42
CA THR A 42 7.50 7.18 6.13
C THR A 42 8.62 6.35 6.77
N ALA A 43 8.31 5.19 7.35
CA ALA A 43 9.31 4.28 7.90
C ALA A 43 10.29 3.73 6.84
N GLY A 44 9.85 3.59 5.59
CA GLY A 44 10.62 3.02 4.50
C GLY A 44 10.44 1.50 4.34
N VAL A 45 9.23 0.98 4.59
CA VAL A 45 8.92 -0.44 4.38
C VAL A 45 9.01 -0.78 2.90
N THR A 46 9.63 -1.91 2.60
CA THR A 46 9.80 -2.47 1.24
C THR A 46 9.86 -3.99 1.36
N ASP A 47 9.34 -4.73 0.39
CA ASP A 47 9.40 -6.19 0.36
C ASP A 47 8.79 -6.84 1.63
N ASN A 48 7.72 -6.26 2.16
CA ASN A 48 7.05 -6.68 3.40
C ASN A 48 7.98 -6.66 4.64
N GLY A 49 8.99 -5.79 4.67
CA GLY A 49 9.92 -5.68 5.78
C GLY A 49 10.46 -4.28 6.00
N LEU A 50 10.92 -4.01 7.21
CA LEU A 50 11.70 -2.83 7.55
C LEU A 50 13.11 -3.28 7.93
N PHE A 51 14.13 -2.81 7.22
CA PHE A 51 15.51 -3.22 7.39
C PHE A 51 16.48 -2.10 7.06
N ILE A 52 17.75 -2.24 7.45
CA ILE A 52 18.76 -1.16 7.37
C ILE A 52 18.78 -0.50 5.99
N ALA A 53 18.82 -1.30 4.90
CA ALA A 53 18.95 -0.75 3.55
C ALA A 53 17.71 0.05 3.13
N THR A 54 16.50 -0.36 3.54
CA THR A 54 15.26 0.37 3.20
C THR A 54 15.08 1.62 4.04
N GLN A 55 15.48 1.59 5.31
CA GLN A 55 15.48 2.78 6.16
C GLN A 55 16.43 3.85 5.61
N ASN A 56 17.62 3.45 5.12
CA ASN A 56 18.54 4.36 4.45
C ASN A 56 17.97 4.90 3.13
N ASN A 57 17.06 4.18 2.48
CA ASN A 57 16.38 4.56 1.25
C ASN A 57 14.91 4.96 1.46
N SER A 58 14.50 5.30 2.69
CA SER A 58 13.20 5.90 2.94
C SER A 58 13.13 7.33 2.40
N TYR A 59 11.95 7.77 1.93
CA TYR A 59 11.84 9.14 1.40
C TYR A 59 12.25 10.21 2.41
N PRO A 60 11.96 10.09 3.73
CA PRO A 60 12.41 11.11 4.68
C PRO A 60 13.94 11.18 4.80
N ASN A 61 14.61 10.02 4.79
CA ASN A 61 16.08 10.02 4.81
C ASN A 61 16.69 10.61 3.54
N MET A 62 16.07 10.36 2.38
CA MET A 62 16.47 10.98 1.11
C MET A 62 16.28 12.50 1.15
N LEU A 63 15.13 12.98 1.68
CA LEU A 63 14.90 14.42 1.89
C LEU A 63 15.93 15.03 2.83
N ALA A 64 16.19 14.40 3.98
CA ALA A 64 17.16 14.85 4.95
C ALA A 64 18.57 15.00 4.34
N ASN A 65 18.98 14.04 3.50
CA ASN A 65 20.26 14.11 2.78
C ASN A 65 20.33 15.31 1.82
N LYS A 66 19.21 15.71 1.21
CA LYS A 66 19.15 16.92 0.37
C LYS A 66 19.08 18.19 1.21
N PHE A 67 18.36 18.16 2.32
CA PHE A 67 18.28 19.28 3.25
C PHE A 67 19.64 19.59 3.91
N ALA A 68 20.46 18.57 4.15
CA ALA A 68 21.83 18.76 4.67
C ALA A 68 22.69 19.72 3.80
N ALA A 69 22.45 19.76 2.49
CA ALA A 69 23.16 20.68 1.59
C ALA A 69 22.74 22.16 1.77
N VAL A 70 21.63 22.43 2.48
CA VAL A 70 21.09 23.78 2.73
C VAL A 70 20.86 24.05 4.22
N GLY A 71 21.69 23.46 5.09
CA GLY A 71 21.69 23.74 6.52
C GLY A 71 20.95 22.74 7.39
N GLY A 72 20.47 21.62 6.81
CA GLY A 72 19.87 20.51 7.57
C GLY A 72 20.90 19.83 8.49
N SER A 73 20.40 19.30 9.61
CA SER A 73 21.20 18.53 10.58
C SER A 73 21.10 17.02 10.33
N ASP A 74 21.71 16.24 11.23
CA ASP A 74 21.61 14.79 11.22
C ASP A 74 20.14 14.34 11.35
N PHE A 75 19.80 13.29 10.62
CA PHE A 75 18.46 12.67 10.63
C PHE A 75 18.56 11.28 11.24
N VAL A 76 18.09 11.15 12.49
CA VAL A 76 18.21 9.93 13.28
C VAL A 76 16.98 9.04 13.10
N GLN A 77 17.21 7.75 12.85
CA GLN A 77 16.17 6.74 12.70
C GLN A 77 16.35 5.61 13.73
N ALA A 78 15.25 4.97 14.14
CA ALA A 78 15.28 3.75 14.95
C ALA A 78 15.71 2.57 14.06
N MET A 79 17.00 2.52 13.68
CA MET A 79 17.53 1.53 12.75
C MET A 79 17.30 0.10 13.25
N THR A 80 16.94 -0.77 12.34
CA THR A 80 16.96 -2.22 12.55
C THR A 80 18.40 -2.73 12.70
N SER A 81 18.58 -3.94 13.19
CA SER A 81 19.91 -4.49 13.50
C SER A 81 20.49 -5.36 12.37
N ASP A 82 19.65 -5.70 11.37
CA ASP A 82 20.01 -6.50 10.21
C ASP A 82 19.21 -6.08 8.96
N ASN A 83 19.48 -6.77 7.84
CA ASN A 83 18.76 -6.60 6.60
C ASN A 83 17.75 -7.73 6.31
N TYR A 84 17.39 -8.51 7.30
CA TYR A 84 16.38 -9.57 7.12
C TYR A 84 14.94 -9.06 7.13
N GLY A 85 14.69 -7.91 7.75
CA GLY A 85 13.38 -7.24 7.72
C GLY A 85 12.37 -7.73 8.73
N GLY A 86 12.75 -8.66 9.58
CA GLY A 86 11.92 -9.17 10.66
C GLY A 86 12.06 -8.39 11.97
N LEU A 87 11.24 -8.76 12.96
CA LEU A 87 11.29 -8.25 14.33
C LEU A 87 11.07 -9.41 15.29
N SER A 88 11.94 -9.54 16.31
CA SER A 88 11.85 -10.56 17.34
C SER A 88 11.52 -9.97 18.72
N LEU A 89 11.08 -10.83 19.64
CA LEU A 89 10.82 -10.50 21.05
C LEU A 89 11.90 -11.09 21.95
N GLY A 90 13.16 -11.01 21.56
CA GLY A 90 14.28 -11.56 22.28
C GLY A 90 14.38 -13.11 22.23
N PRO A 91 15.59 -13.66 22.33
CA PRO A 91 15.81 -15.10 22.20
C PRO A 91 15.25 -15.93 23.36
N ASP A 92 15.04 -15.34 24.56
CA ASP A 92 14.82 -16.09 25.79
C ASP A 92 13.51 -15.76 26.55
N ASN A 93 12.66 -14.84 26.04
CA ASN A 93 11.60 -14.27 26.88
C ASN A 93 10.23 -14.93 26.82
N GLY A 94 9.98 -15.98 26.09
CA GLY A 94 8.77 -16.79 26.21
C GLY A 94 7.41 -16.07 26.15
N ILE A 95 7.39 -14.76 25.88
CA ILE A 95 6.17 -13.96 25.70
C ILE A 95 5.80 -14.08 24.23
N ALA A 96 4.88 -14.99 23.92
CA ALA A 96 4.31 -15.08 22.60
C ALA A 96 3.43 -13.84 22.36
N ILE A 97 3.86 -12.95 21.50
CA ILE A 97 3.00 -11.89 20.92
C ILE A 97 2.24 -12.47 19.72
N THR A 98 2.72 -13.57 19.15
CA THR A 98 2.09 -14.31 18.08
C THR A 98 1.97 -15.79 18.39
N ASP A 99 1.02 -16.50 17.78
CA ASP A 99 0.83 -17.93 17.89
C ASP A 99 2.08 -18.71 17.41
N GLY A 100 3.00 -19.02 18.32
CA GLY A 100 4.02 -20.03 18.09
C GLY A 100 5.46 -19.60 18.01
N GLY A 101 5.87 -18.36 18.39
CA GLY A 101 7.30 -18.05 18.37
C GLY A 101 7.73 -16.72 18.98
N THR A 102 9.03 -16.52 19.06
CA THR A 102 9.68 -15.28 19.46
C THR A 102 9.67 -14.22 18.33
N ARG A 103 9.30 -14.58 17.10
CA ARG A 103 9.19 -13.66 15.98
C ARG A 103 7.85 -12.95 16.01
N VAL A 104 7.90 -11.62 16.03
CA VAL A 104 6.74 -10.74 15.90
C VAL A 104 6.40 -10.55 14.41
N PHE A 105 7.44 -10.34 13.58
CA PHE A 105 7.36 -10.32 12.13
C PHE A 105 8.44 -11.19 11.52
N GLY A 106 8.09 -11.91 10.45
CA GLY A 106 9.03 -12.72 9.68
C GLY A 106 9.98 -11.88 8.81
N PRO A 107 10.99 -12.53 8.22
CA PRO A 107 11.88 -11.89 7.27
C PRO A 107 11.15 -11.39 6.02
N ARG A 108 11.78 -10.41 5.34
CA ARG A 108 11.30 -9.79 4.11
C ARG A 108 11.10 -10.78 2.97
N LEU A 109 10.42 -10.31 1.93
CA LEU A 109 10.33 -11.01 0.65
C LEU A 109 11.63 -10.79 -0.16
N VAL A 110 11.88 -11.71 -1.07
CA VAL A 110 12.94 -11.63 -2.08
C VAL A 110 12.41 -12.16 -3.41
N PHE A 111 13.06 -11.79 -4.50
CA PHE A 111 12.79 -12.40 -5.80
C PHE A 111 13.60 -13.68 -5.94
N ASP A 112 12.93 -14.83 -6.14
CA ASP A 112 13.58 -16.15 -6.23
C ASP A 112 14.11 -16.48 -7.64
N GLY A 113 13.90 -15.57 -8.59
CA GLY A 113 14.21 -15.73 -10.02
C GLY A 113 12.95 -15.96 -10.88
N SER A 114 11.79 -16.18 -10.26
CA SER A 114 10.50 -16.37 -10.92
C SER A 114 9.37 -15.53 -10.31
N ALA A 115 9.35 -15.41 -8.98
CA ALA A 115 8.26 -14.74 -8.24
C ALA A 115 8.77 -14.17 -6.91
N PRO A 116 7.98 -13.32 -6.24
CA PRO A 116 8.16 -12.97 -4.84
C PRO A 116 8.09 -14.23 -3.95
N ALA A 117 9.07 -14.39 -3.06
CA ALA A 117 9.17 -15.53 -2.15
C ALA A 117 9.67 -15.08 -0.77
N GLY A 118 9.35 -15.83 0.27
CA GLY A 118 9.93 -15.58 1.60
C GLY A 118 11.45 -15.79 1.58
N LEU A 119 12.21 -14.91 2.24
CA LEU A 119 13.68 -14.98 2.28
C LEU A 119 14.19 -16.37 2.65
N GLU A 120 13.61 -16.99 3.70
CA GLU A 120 14.04 -18.28 4.22
C GLU A 120 13.77 -19.45 3.27
N SER A 121 12.82 -19.31 2.35
CA SER A 121 12.59 -20.33 1.31
C SER A 121 13.71 -20.36 0.27
N VAL A 122 14.47 -19.25 0.15
CA VAL A 122 15.56 -19.10 -0.84
C VAL A 122 16.93 -19.37 -0.24
N ILE A 123 17.21 -18.87 0.97
CA ILE A 123 18.55 -18.97 1.58
C ILE A 123 18.62 -19.87 2.83
N GLY A 124 17.49 -20.40 3.26
CA GLY A 124 17.37 -21.17 4.52
C GLY A 124 17.06 -20.26 5.71
N GLU A 125 16.88 -20.88 6.88
CA GLU A 125 16.52 -20.20 8.13
C GLU A 125 17.54 -19.11 8.49
N VAL A 126 17.04 -17.94 8.91
CA VAL A 126 17.85 -16.81 9.39
C VAL A 126 17.49 -16.44 10.82
N THR A 127 18.45 -15.86 11.53
CA THR A 127 18.22 -15.29 12.86
C THR A 127 17.96 -13.80 12.75
N VAL A 128 16.73 -13.38 12.99
CA VAL A 128 16.36 -11.96 13.07
C VAL A 128 16.98 -11.38 14.33
N SER A 129 17.83 -10.37 14.17
CA SER A 129 18.57 -9.73 15.28
C SER A 129 17.92 -8.44 15.76
N THR A 130 16.96 -7.87 15.02
CA THR A 130 16.18 -6.72 15.47
C THR A 130 15.22 -7.15 16.57
N ASP A 131 15.45 -6.65 17.79
CA ASP A 131 14.77 -7.09 19.00
C ASP A 131 13.91 -5.99 19.61
N LEU A 132 12.65 -6.30 19.90
CA LEU A 132 11.69 -5.37 20.48
C LEU A 132 12.04 -4.98 21.94
N LEU A 133 12.80 -5.81 22.65
CA LEU A 133 13.22 -5.55 24.03
C LEU A 133 14.56 -4.80 24.13
N ASN A 134 15.26 -4.63 23.02
CA ASN A 134 16.55 -3.94 22.95
C ASN A 134 16.47 -2.81 21.90
N ASN A 135 15.67 -1.81 22.19
CA ASN A 135 15.42 -0.72 21.28
C ASN A 135 16.56 0.33 21.29
N PRO A 136 16.84 0.96 20.16
CA PRO A 136 17.75 2.10 20.12
C PRO A 136 17.20 3.27 20.93
N THR A 137 18.11 4.16 21.38
CA THR A 137 17.73 5.35 22.15
C THR A 137 17.53 6.53 21.21
N GLY A 138 16.34 7.18 21.31
CA GLY A 138 16.03 8.41 20.59
C GLY A 138 16.70 9.67 21.19
N PRO A 139 16.28 10.87 20.76
CA PRO A 139 15.12 11.12 19.91
C PRO A 139 15.34 10.68 18.46
N PHE A 140 14.23 10.36 17.77
CA PHE A 140 14.24 9.95 16.37
C PHE A 140 13.54 10.98 15.50
N ASN A 141 14.15 11.33 14.38
CA ASN A 141 13.57 12.25 13.40
C ASN A 141 12.55 11.55 12.49
N ASN A 142 12.75 10.24 12.21
CA ASN A 142 11.77 9.44 11.50
C ASN A 142 10.81 8.76 12.50
N LEU A 143 9.58 9.25 12.56
CA LEU A 143 8.49 8.73 13.39
C LEU A 143 7.44 7.99 12.55
N GLY A 144 7.87 7.39 11.45
CA GLY A 144 7.05 6.49 10.64
C GLY A 144 6.83 5.16 11.34
N VAL A 145 5.57 4.74 11.47
CA VAL A 145 5.19 3.47 12.11
C VAL A 145 4.41 2.60 11.11
N PRO A 146 4.96 1.47 10.66
CA PRO A 146 4.24 0.53 9.81
C PRO A 146 2.89 0.13 10.42
N GLY A 147 1.81 0.24 9.62
CA GLY A 147 0.45 -0.06 10.05
C GLY A 147 -0.28 1.07 10.78
N ALA A 148 0.38 2.19 11.11
CA ALA A 148 -0.28 3.30 11.79
C ALA A 148 -1.39 3.92 10.93
N ARG A 149 -2.56 4.12 11.54
CA ARG A 149 -3.68 4.92 11.05
C ARG A 149 -3.56 6.36 11.57
N SER A 150 -4.36 7.25 11.04
CA SER A 150 -4.34 8.68 11.41
C SER A 150 -4.41 8.91 12.94
N TYR A 151 -5.35 8.26 13.62
CA TYR A 151 -5.59 8.42 15.06
C TYR A 151 -4.46 7.83 15.94
N HIS A 152 -3.66 6.91 15.43
CA HIS A 152 -2.53 6.35 16.16
C HIS A 152 -1.41 7.37 16.45
N LEU A 153 -1.31 8.43 15.63
CA LEU A 153 -0.29 9.45 15.84
C LEU A 153 -0.55 10.27 17.12
N THR A 154 -1.80 10.30 17.57
CA THR A 154 -2.24 11.02 18.77
C THR A 154 -2.72 10.11 19.90
N GLN A 155 -2.59 8.79 19.73
CA GLN A 155 -3.05 7.80 20.71
C GLN A 155 -1.99 7.55 21.78
N PRO A 156 -2.25 7.87 23.07
CA PRO A 156 -1.36 7.49 24.17
C PRO A 156 -1.25 5.98 24.31
N GLY A 157 -0.03 5.50 24.58
CA GLY A 157 0.23 4.09 24.81
C GLY A 157 0.29 3.22 23.54
N TYR A 158 0.23 3.81 22.34
CA TYR A 158 0.42 3.07 21.09
C TYR A 158 1.82 2.44 21.00
N GLY A 159 2.83 3.07 21.60
CA GLY A 159 4.19 2.55 21.74
C GLY A 159 4.48 1.86 23.09
N ASN A 160 3.46 1.53 23.87
CA ASN A 160 3.68 0.85 25.15
C ASN A 160 3.67 -0.67 24.98
N LEU A 161 4.80 -1.30 25.29
CA LEU A 161 4.99 -2.76 25.19
C LEU A 161 3.91 -3.56 25.95
N VAL A 162 3.44 -3.03 27.10
CA VAL A 162 2.42 -3.71 27.93
C VAL A 162 1.10 -3.84 27.15
N ASN A 163 0.79 -2.89 26.27
CA ASN A 163 -0.42 -2.91 25.48
C ASN A 163 -0.39 -3.94 24.32
N LEU A 164 0.76 -4.53 24.02
CA LEU A 164 0.87 -5.68 23.10
C LEU A 164 0.46 -7.01 23.77
N LEU A 165 0.32 -7.03 25.09
CA LEU A 165 -0.03 -8.26 25.81
C LEU A 165 -1.52 -8.60 25.64
N PRO A 166 -1.89 -9.90 25.63
CA PRO A 166 -3.27 -10.33 25.56
C PRO A 166 -4.13 -9.72 26.69
N GLY A 167 -5.30 -9.17 26.32
CA GLY A 167 -6.23 -8.54 27.25
C GLY A 167 -6.09 -7.02 27.38
N SER A 168 -5.13 -6.39 26.72
CA SER A 168 -5.11 -4.94 26.60
C SER A 168 -6.33 -4.46 25.79
N THR A 169 -6.88 -3.32 26.18
CA THR A 169 -7.95 -2.60 25.45
C THR A 169 -7.40 -1.44 24.64
N ILE A 170 -6.10 -1.18 24.75
CA ILE A 170 -5.38 -0.14 24.00
C ILE A 170 -4.64 -0.83 22.87
N GLU A 171 -4.88 -0.39 21.64
CA GLU A 171 -4.13 -0.85 20.48
C GLU A 171 -2.68 -0.37 20.59
N ALA A 172 -1.73 -1.26 20.32
CA ALA A 172 -0.30 -0.94 20.35
C ALA A 172 0.40 -1.57 19.15
N ASN A 173 1.56 -1.00 18.80
CA ASN A 173 2.31 -1.39 17.62
C ASN A 173 3.78 -1.67 17.99
N PRO A 174 4.33 -2.83 17.61
CA PRO A 174 5.72 -3.18 17.92
C PRO A 174 6.75 -2.18 17.39
N TYR A 175 6.53 -1.59 16.24
CA TYR A 175 7.43 -0.55 15.72
C TYR A 175 7.30 0.78 16.47
N ALA A 176 6.10 1.13 16.97
CA ALA A 176 5.91 2.28 17.85
C ALA A 176 6.65 2.11 19.18
N VAL A 177 6.67 0.88 19.75
CA VAL A 177 7.44 0.56 20.96
C VAL A 177 8.94 0.89 20.79
N ARG A 178 9.47 0.72 19.58
CA ARG A 178 10.88 1.04 19.29
C ARG A 178 11.16 2.55 19.28
N LEU A 179 10.14 3.38 19.12
CA LEU A 179 10.25 4.85 19.06
C LEU A 179 10.06 5.51 20.43
N THR A 180 9.15 4.98 21.25
CA THR A 180 8.74 5.60 22.52
C THR A 180 9.76 5.39 23.64
N GLY A 181 10.53 4.30 23.62
CA GLY A 181 11.64 4.07 24.56
C GLY A 181 11.27 4.24 26.04
N ALA A 182 11.79 5.28 26.67
CA ALA A 182 11.57 5.59 28.09
C ALA A 182 10.21 6.28 28.38
N THR A 183 9.47 6.70 27.34
CA THR A 183 8.18 7.39 27.43
C THR A 183 7.07 6.59 26.75
N PRO A 184 6.72 5.38 27.24
CA PRO A 184 5.87 4.44 26.53
C PRO A 184 4.46 4.95 26.24
N ASP A 185 3.97 5.91 27.02
CA ASP A 185 2.64 6.52 26.85
C ASP A 185 2.67 7.81 26.02
N ALA A 186 3.85 8.30 25.61
CA ALA A 186 3.95 9.42 24.69
C ALA A 186 3.33 9.08 23.34
N THR A 187 2.60 10.02 22.76
CA THR A 187 2.10 9.88 21.39
C THR A 187 3.24 10.14 20.39
N LEU A 188 3.07 9.71 19.14
CA LEU A 188 4.05 10.00 18.08
C LEU A 188 4.13 11.51 17.82
N LEU A 189 3.00 12.22 17.97
CA LEU A 189 2.96 13.68 17.89
C LEU A 189 3.76 14.32 19.04
N ASP A 190 3.62 13.84 20.29
CA ASP A 190 4.42 14.35 21.42
C ASP A 190 5.92 14.19 21.15
N LEU A 191 6.34 13.00 20.65
CA LEU A 191 7.75 12.74 20.31
C LEU A 191 8.28 13.68 19.22
N ALA A 192 7.43 14.10 18.29
CA ALA A 192 7.80 15.09 17.28
C ALA A 192 7.95 16.49 17.89
N LEU A 193 6.95 16.93 18.66
CA LEU A 193 6.90 18.28 19.23
C LEU A 193 7.98 18.53 20.29
N GLU A 194 8.31 17.51 21.10
CA GLU A 194 9.40 17.56 22.07
C GLU A 194 10.77 17.87 21.45
N GLN A 195 10.96 17.54 20.19
CA GLN A 195 12.17 17.83 19.44
C GLN A 195 12.24 19.29 18.96
N SER A 196 11.17 20.07 19.08
CA SER A 196 11.08 21.44 18.54
C SER A 196 11.46 21.50 17.06
N PRO A 197 10.73 20.78 16.18
CA PRO A 197 11.08 20.69 14.76
C PRO A 197 10.99 22.05 14.09
N THR A 198 11.88 22.32 13.13
CA THR A 198 11.83 23.50 12.26
C THR A 198 11.11 23.20 10.95
N PHE A 199 11.16 21.94 10.54
CA PHE A 199 10.44 21.45 9.34
C PHE A 199 9.85 20.06 9.59
N VAL A 200 8.61 19.82 9.11
CA VAL A 200 7.97 18.50 9.22
C VAL A 200 7.46 18.01 7.86
N SER A 201 7.48 16.68 7.66
CA SER A 201 6.67 16.04 6.64
C SER A 201 5.63 15.14 7.29
N LEU A 202 4.38 15.23 6.85
CA LEU A 202 3.26 14.41 7.30
C LEU A 202 2.69 13.61 6.12
N TRP A 203 2.77 12.28 6.21
CA TRP A 203 2.10 11.39 5.26
C TRP A 203 1.44 10.22 6.00
N ILE A 204 0.15 10.35 6.22
CA ILE A 204 -0.67 9.44 7.00
C ILE A 204 -2.05 9.26 6.34
N GLY A 205 -2.77 8.19 6.68
CA GLY A 205 -4.15 7.94 6.26
C GLY A 205 -4.30 6.71 5.37
N ALA A 206 -3.24 6.22 4.71
CA ALA A 206 -3.35 5.04 3.85
C ALA A 206 -3.89 3.81 4.60
N ASN A 207 -3.48 3.58 5.86
CA ASN A 207 -3.94 2.43 6.65
C ASN A 207 -5.37 2.59 7.20
N ASP A 208 -5.92 3.80 7.16
CA ASP A 208 -7.33 4.07 7.49
C ASP A 208 -8.28 3.40 6.49
N ILE A 209 -7.74 3.01 5.33
CA ILE A 209 -8.44 2.41 4.19
C ILE A 209 -7.89 1.02 3.87
N LEU A 210 -6.55 0.84 3.90
CA LEU A 210 -5.85 -0.31 3.35
C LEU A 210 -6.26 -1.63 3.99
N SER A 211 -6.44 -1.67 5.32
CA SER A 211 -6.79 -2.91 6.03
C SER A 211 -8.15 -3.47 5.59
N TYR A 212 -9.14 -2.60 5.39
CA TYR A 212 -10.44 -2.96 4.84
C TYR A 212 -10.28 -3.49 3.40
N SER A 213 -9.60 -2.74 2.55
CA SER A 213 -9.45 -3.08 1.14
C SER A 213 -8.70 -4.40 0.92
N THR A 214 -7.58 -4.62 1.62
CA THR A 214 -6.75 -5.83 1.45
C THR A 214 -7.38 -7.09 2.01
N SER A 215 -8.43 -6.97 2.82
CA SER A 215 -9.25 -8.08 3.29
C SER A 215 -10.51 -8.30 2.45
N GLY A 216 -10.65 -7.70 1.28
CA GLY A 216 -11.85 -7.81 0.45
C GLY A 216 -13.09 -7.28 1.17
N GLY A 217 -12.99 -6.23 1.98
CA GLY A 217 -14.11 -5.72 2.78
C GLY A 217 -14.46 -6.52 4.04
N SER A 218 -14.00 -7.78 4.15
CA SER A 218 -14.45 -8.74 5.17
C SER A 218 -13.96 -8.47 6.58
N ASN A 219 -12.80 -7.82 6.74
CA ASN A 219 -12.18 -7.58 8.04
C ASN A 219 -11.70 -6.14 8.19
N GLY A 220 -11.95 -5.60 9.38
CA GLY A 220 -11.65 -4.20 9.66
C GLY A 220 -12.74 -3.29 9.10
N ALA A 221 -12.80 -2.10 9.61
CA ALA A 221 -13.64 -1.04 9.09
C ALA A 221 -12.74 0.04 8.48
N LEU A 222 -13.25 0.74 7.48
CA LEU A 222 -12.73 2.05 7.13
C LEU A 222 -12.78 2.91 8.38
N THR A 223 -11.75 3.72 8.62
CA THR A 223 -11.83 4.72 9.68
C THR A 223 -12.99 5.67 9.37
N ASP A 224 -13.86 5.90 10.33
CA ASP A 224 -14.97 6.83 10.10
C ASP A 224 -14.47 8.27 9.94
N GLN A 225 -15.21 9.06 9.14
CA GLN A 225 -14.82 10.42 8.78
C GLN A 225 -14.56 11.31 9.99
N ALA A 226 -15.38 11.20 11.04
CA ALA A 226 -15.25 12.06 12.23
C ALA A 226 -13.98 11.74 13.02
N THR A 227 -13.63 10.45 13.12
CA THR A 227 -12.36 10.00 13.73
C THR A 227 -11.16 10.47 12.91
N PHE A 228 -11.21 10.34 11.59
CA PHE A 228 -10.15 10.82 10.72
C PHE A 228 -9.98 12.34 10.85
N ASP A 229 -11.06 13.10 10.72
CA ASP A 229 -11.04 14.56 10.78
C ASP A 229 -10.48 15.06 12.12
N SER A 230 -10.97 14.51 13.24
CA SER A 230 -10.49 14.90 14.56
C SER A 230 -9.02 14.57 14.81
N SER A 231 -8.55 13.47 14.21
CA SER A 231 -7.14 13.06 14.30
C SER A 231 -6.24 14.02 13.52
N ILE A 232 -6.63 14.36 12.29
CA ILE A 232 -5.88 15.31 11.47
C ILE A 232 -5.90 16.70 12.10
N ASP A 233 -7.05 17.15 12.65
CA ASP A 233 -7.12 18.44 13.38
C ASP A 233 -6.15 18.46 14.56
N ALA A 234 -6.14 17.42 15.39
CA ALA A 234 -5.24 17.36 16.55
C ALA A 234 -3.76 17.38 16.15
N ILE A 235 -3.38 16.69 15.05
CA ILE A 235 -2.01 16.70 14.54
C ILE A 235 -1.64 18.10 14.04
N ILE A 236 -2.48 18.70 13.21
CA ILE A 236 -2.21 20.00 12.59
C ILE A 236 -2.21 21.12 13.63
N ASP A 237 -3.16 21.13 14.56
CA ASP A 237 -3.20 22.14 15.65
C ASP A 237 -1.93 22.04 16.53
N GLY A 238 -1.48 20.82 16.83
CA GLY A 238 -0.23 20.59 17.55
C GLY A 238 0.99 21.15 16.82
N LEU A 239 1.07 20.94 15.50
CA LEU A 239 2.16 21.44 14.66
C LEU A 239 2.11 22.97 14.53
N ILE A 240 0.96 23.56 14.26
CA ILE A 240 0.78 25.03 14.15
C ILE A 240 1.20 25.73 15.44
N ALA A 241 0.91 25.14 16.61
CA ALA A 241 1.26 25.72 17.89
C ALA A 241 2.77 25.93 18.11
N THR A 242 3.62 25.26 17.32
CA THR A 242 5.08 25.37 17.36
C THR A 242 5.66 26.29 16.28
N GLU A 243 4.82 26.89 15.44
CA GLU A 243 5.23 27.73 14.29
C GLU A 243 6.15 27.01 13.29
N VAL A 244 6.07 25.66 13.23
CA VAL A 244 6.86 24.82 12.30
C VAL A 244 6.41 25.02 10.87
N GLN A 245 7.33 24.92 9.91
CA GLN A 245 7.00 24.80 8.49
C GLN A 245 6.89 23.33 8.09
N GLY A 246 6.19 23.00 7.00
CA GLY A 246 6.04 21.61 6.66
C GLY A 246 5.44 21.32 5.29
N VAL A 247 5.29 20.02 5.03
CA VAL A 247 4.63 19.48 3.84
C VAL A 247 3.70 18.34 4.23
N VAL A 248 2.48 18.36 3.70
CA VAL A 248 1.48 17.29 3.86
C VAL A 248 1.30 16.59 2.51
N ALA A 249 1.27 15.26 2.52
CA ALA A 249 0.86 14.47 1.36
C ALA A 249 -0.51 13.84 1.59
N ASN A 250 -1.32 13.76 0.53
CA ASN A 250 -2.59 13.07 0.55
C ASN A 250 -2.44 11.57 0.19
N ILE A 251 -3.54 10.83 0.14
CA ILE A 251 -3.58 9.37 0.03
C ILE A 251 -3.84 8.98 -1.43
N PRO A 252 -2.95 8.19 -2.08
CA PRO A 252 -3.26 7.55 -3.36
C PRO A 252 -4.43 6.58 -3.25
N TYR A 253 -5.15 6.32 -4.34
CA TYR A 253 -6.13 5.23 -4.34
C TYR A 253 -5.42 3.89 -4.14
N VAL A 254 -5.76 3.21 -3.08
CA VAL A 254 -5.19 1.88 -2.76
C VAL A 254 -5.61 0.81 -3.78
N THR A 255 -6.69 1.04 -4.51
CA THR A 255 -7.17 0.16 -5.58
C THR A 255 -6.24 0.11 -6.80
N ASP A 256 -5.33 1.09 -6.95
CA ASP A 256 -4.41 1.19 -8.09
C ASP A 256 -3.07 0.46 -7.88
N ILE A 257 -2.84 -0.09 -6.67
CA ILE A 257 -1.58 -0.80 -6.38
C ILE A 257 -1.58 -2.24 -6.93
N PRO A 258 -0.41 -2.84 -7.18
CA PRO A 258 -0.32 -4.20 -7.74
C PRO A 258 -1.04 -5.28 -6.93
N PHE A 259 -1.26 -5.07 -5.65
CA PHE A 259 -2.02 -6.00 -4.81
C PHE A 259 -3.42 -6.27 -5.35
N PHE A 260 -4.04 -5.30 -6.04
CA PHE A 260 -5.37 -5.41 -6.63
C PHE A 260 -5.36 -5.53 -8.15
N THR A 261 -4.26 -5.12 -8.82
CA THR A 261 -4.23 -5.07 -10.30
C THR A 261 -3.49 -6.24 -10.93
N THR A 262 -2.88 -7.12 -10.14
CA THR A 262 -2.08 -8.25 -10.67
C THR A 262 -2.94 -9.45 -11.05
N VAL A 263 -3.98 -9.76 -10.28
CA VAL A 263 -4.87 -10.91 -10.56
C VAL A 263 -6.08 -10.42 -11.33
N PRO A 264 -6.30 -10.91 -12.57
CA PRO A 264 -7.48 -10.51 -13.32
C PRO A 264 -8.77 -11.09 -12.68
N TYR A 265 -9.90 -10.44 -12.91
CA TYR A 265 -11.20 -10.94 -12.44
C TYR A 265 -11.62 -12.27 -13.07
N ASN A 266 -11.04 -12.62 -14.21
CA ASN A 266 -11.36 -13.80 -15.04
C ASN A 266 -10.14 -14.70 -15.30
N PRO A 267 -9.52 -15.29 -14.25
CA PRO A 267 -8.26 -16.03 -14.39
C PRO A 267 -8.44 -17.50 -14.80
N ILE A 268 -9.67 -17.99 -15.03
CA ILE A 268 -9.97 -19.43 -15.17
C ILE A 268 -10.12 -19.83 -16.64
N PRO A 269 -9.13 -20.49 -17.27
CA PRO A 269 -9.32 -21.20 -18.55
C PRO A 269 -10.01 -22.56 -18.29
N LEU A 270 -11.03 -22.91 -19.08
CA LEU A 270 -11.67 -24.21 -19.04
C LEU A 270 -11.71 -24.82 -20.44
N ASP A 271 -11.66 -26.16 -20.53
CA ASP A 271 -12.00 -26.89 -21.73
C ASP A 271 -13.52 -27.11 -21.83
N GLU A 272 -14.00 -27.52 -23.00
CA GLU A 272 -15.43 -27.72 -23.31
C GLU A 272 -16.10 -28.71 -22.34
N ASP A 273 -15.46 -29.82 -22.05
CA ASP A 273 -16.01 -30.86 -21.19
C ASP A 273 -16.17 -30.32 -19.73
N THR A 274 -15.16 -29.65 -19.25
CA THR A 274 -15.17 -29.04 -17.90
C THR A 274 -16.20 -27.91 -17.81
N ALA A 275 -16.26 -27.01 -18.80
CA ALA A 275 -17.25 -25.93 -18.85
C ALA A 275 -18.69 -26.48 -18.83
N ASN A 276 -18.96 -27.53 -19.63
CA ASN A 276 -20.28 -28.20 -19.67
C ASN A 276 -20.64 -28.84 -18.33
N VAL A 277 -19.70 -29.48 -17.64
CA VAL A 277 -19.91 -30.10 -16.32
C VAL A 277 -20.24 -29.02 -15.28
N VAL A 278 -19.48 -27.94 -15.24
CA VAL A 278 -19.69 -26.84 -14.27
C VAL A 278 -21.02 -26.13 -14.54
N ASN A 279 -21.35 -25.84 -15.80
CA ASN A 279 -22.63 -25.23 -16.18
C ASN A 279 -23.82 -26.11 -15.77
N SER A 280 -23.69 -27.44 -15.95
CA SER A 280 -24.73 -28.39 -15.50
C SER A 280 -24.89 -28.38 -13.98
N ALA A 281 -23.82 -28.21 -13.22
CA ALA A 281 -23.88 -28.12 -11.76
C ALA A 281 -24.58 -26.83 -11.29
N TYR A 282 -24.39 -25.72 -12.00
CA TYR A 282 -25.05 -24.44 -11.67
C TYR A 282 -26.50 -24.32 -12.21
N ALA A 283 -26.97 -25.23 -13.04
CA ALA A 283 -28.31 -25.15 -13.62
C ALA A 283 -29.41 -25.05 -12.57
N ALA A 284 -29.31 -25.79 -11.44
CA ALA A 284 -30.28 -25.75 -10.36
C ALA A 284 -30.25 -24.39 -9.62
N TYR A 285 -29.08 -23.81 -9.41
CA TYR A 285 -28.93 -22.46 -8.82
C TYR A 285 -29.55 -21.41 -9.75
N ASN A 286 -29.14 -21.37 -11.02
CA ASN A 286 -29.64 -20.43 -12.01
C ASN A 286 -31.16 -20.52 -12.17
N GLY A 287 -31.75 -21.73 -12.21
CA GLY A 287 -33.18 -21.92 -12.25
C GLY A 287 -33.87 -21.49 -10.95
N GLY A 288 -33.24 -21.71 -9.80
CA GLY A 288 -33.75 -21.35 -8.50
C GLY A 288 -33.84 -19.84 -8.29
N ILE A 289 -32.86 -19.08 -8.71
CA ILE A 289 -32.87 -17.59 -8.61
C ILE A 289 -34.03 -17.02 -9.47
N VAL A 290 -34.23 -17.51 -10.70
CA VAL A 290 -35.33 -17.08 -11.54
C VAL A 290 -36.70 -17.32 -10.84
N GLN A 291 -36.88 -18.48 -10.23
CA GLN A 291 -38.12 -18.80 -9.50
C GLN A 291 -38.30 -17.92 -8.25
N ALA A 292 -37.25 -17.70 -7.49
CA ALA A 292 -37.30 -16.87 -6.29
C ALA A 292 -37.65 -15.41 -6.62
N PHE A 293 -37.02 -14.82 -7.65
CA PHE A 293 -37.34 -13.46 -8.07
C PHE A 293 -38.76 -13.36 -8.69
N ALA A 294 -39.20 -14.35 -9.45
CA ALA A 294 -40.59 -14.39 -9.93
C ALA A 294 -41.61 -14.42 -8.77
N TYR A 295 -41.28 -15.14 -7.69
CA TYR A 295 -42.10 -15.09 -6.47
C TYR A 295 -42.11 -13.70 -5.83
N LEU A 296 -40.93 -13.07 -5.66
CA LEU A 296 -40.84 -11.73 -5.06
C LEU A 296 -41.59 -10.66 -5.86
N VAL A 297 -41.54 -10.73 -7.20
CA VAL A 297 -42.36 -9.89 -8.08
C VAL A 297 -43.87 -10.16 -7.87
N SER A 298 -44.28 -11.42 -7.79
CA SER A 298 -45.69 -11.80 -7.62
C SER A 298 -46.32 -11.27 -6.33
N VAL A 299 -45.50 -11.09 -5.28
CA VAL A 299 -45.94 -10.53 -3.99
C VAL A 299 -45.63 -9.03 -3.86
N ASN A 300 -45.21 -8.36 -4.93
CA ASN A 300 -44.85 -6.96 -5.00
C ASN A 300 -43.72 -6.56 -4.02
N ALA A 301 -42.80 -7.48 -3.70
CA ALA A 301 -41.64 -7.20 -2.88
C ALA A 301 -40.47 -6.54 -3.68
N ILE A 302 -40.44 -6.75 -4.99
CA ILE A 302 -39.47 -6.17 -5.91
C ILE A 302 -40.13 -5.84 -7.26
N SER A 303 -39.63 -4.89 -8.01
CA SER A 303 -40.08 -4.62 -9.38
C SER A 303 -39.60 -5.70 -10.37
N GLN A 304 -40.27 -5.84 -11.52
CA GLN A 304 -39.79 -6.76 -12.57
C GLN A 304 -38.41 -6.35 -13.09
N GLU A 305 -38.18 -5.06 -13.26
CA GLU A 305 -36.90 -4.51 -13.74
C GLU A 305 -35.72 -4.83 -12.78
N ASP A 306 -35.96 -4.61 -11.47
CA ASP A 306 -34.95 -4.94 -10.46
C ASP A 306 -34.68 -6.45 -10.38
N ALA A 307 -35.77 -7.27 -10.48
CA ALA A 307 -35.66 -8.72 -10.49
C ALA A 307 -34.84 -9.23 -11.69
N ASP A 308 -35.11 -8.69 -12.89
CA ASP A 308 -34.34 -9.03 -14.10
C ASP A 308 -32.87 -8.65 -13.95
N GLY A 309 -32.56 -7.49 -13.35
CA GLY A 309 -31.21 -7.04 -13.02
C GLY A 309 -30.50 -7.98 -12.04
N GLU A 310 -31.19 -8.39 -10.96
CA GLU A 310 -30.63 -9.32 -9.98
C GLU A 310 -30.38 -10.72 -10.58
N ILE A 311 -31.31 -11.23 -11.42
CA ILE A 311 -31.13 -12.50 -12.13
C ILE A 311 -29.88 -12.43 -13.05
N ALA A 312 -29.74 -11.35 -13.80
CA ALA A 312 -28.62 -11.17 -14.71
C ALA A 312 -27.26 -11.17 -13.96
N LYS A 313 -27.17 -10.45 -12.84
CA LYS A 313 -25.98 -10.40 -11.98
C LYS A 313 -25.58 -11.78 -11.43
N ARG A 314 -26.56 -12.62 -11.08
CA ARG A 314 -26.35 -13.91 -10.39
C ARG A 314 -26.22 -15.10 -11.31
N THR A 315 -26.58 -14.99 -12.59
CA THR A 315 -26.51 -16.09 -13.54
C THR A 315 -25.05 -16.50 -13.74
N ILE A 316 -24.71 -17.73 -13.35
CA ILE A 316 -23.34 -18.29 -13.46
C ILE A 316 -23.23 -19.10 -14.74
N SER A 317 -22.25 -18.77 -15.57
CA SER A 317 -21.99 -19.42 -16.84
C SER A 317 -20.51 -19.41 -17.19
N PHE A 318 -20.01 -20.55 -17.68
CA PHE A 318 -18.61 -20.72 -18.10
C PHE A 318 -18.55 -21.10 -19.58
N CYS A 319 -17.48 -20.70 -20.24
CA CYS A 319 -17.21 -21.03 -21.64
C CYS A 319 -15.78 -21.61 -21.79
N ASP A 320 -15.61 -22.40 -22.85
CA ASP A 320 -14.30 -22.86 -23.32
C ASP A 320 -13.70 -21.92 -24.37
N VAL A 321 -14.54 -21.52 -25.33
CA VAL A 321 -14.21 -20.53 -26.36
C VAL A 321 -15.34 -19.52 -26.50
N ASP A 322 -14.97 -18.29 -26.91
CA ASP A 322 -15.91 -17.23 -27.23
C ASP A 322 -16.57 -17.44 -28.62
N GLU A 323 -17.43 -16.54 -29.01
CA GLU A 323 -18.13 -16.56 -30.29
C GLU A 323 -17.19 -16.50 -31.52
N ASN A 324 -15.91 -16.11 -31.32
CA ASN A 324 -14.87 -16.04 -32.35
C ASN A 324 -13.94 -17.23 -32.30
N GLY A 325 -14.14 -18.20 -31.38
CA GLY A 325 -13.30 -19.37 -31.18
C GLY A 325 -12.02 -19.10 -30.42
N THR A 326 -11.94 -17.97 -29.70
CA THR A 326 -10.84 -17.64 -28.78
C THR A 326 -11.06 -18.32 -27.43
N PRO A 327 -10.03 -18.95 -26.81
CA PRO A 327 -10.16 -19.53 -25.47
C PRO A 327 -10.67 -18.50 -24.46
N CYS A 328 -11.74 -18.86 -23.75
CA CYS A 328 -12.30 -18.02 -22.69
C CYS A 328 -11.39 -17.97 -21.46
N ASN A 329 -11.22 -16.79 -20.91
CA ASN A 329 -10.86 -16.63 -19.50
C ASN A 329 -12.16 -16.38 -18.72
N ASN A 330 -12.51 -17.29 -17.82
CA ASN A 330 -13.76 -17.21 -17.08
C ASN A 330 -13.61 -16.46 -15.77
N PRO A 331 -14.63 -15.63 -15.41
CA PRO A 331 -14.71 -15.00 -14.10
C PRO A 331 -14.81 -16.04 -12.98
N VAL A 332 -14.28 -15.72 -11.80
CA VAL A 332 -14.43 -16.56 -10.62
C VAL A 332 -15.80 -16.37 -9.98
N VAL A 333 -16.32 -17.41 -9.34
CA VAL A 333 -17.54 -17.31 -8.52
C VAL A 333 -17.16 -16.83 -7.13
N ILE A 334 -17.89 -15.83 -6.63
CA ILE A 334 -17.69 -15.18 -5.33
C ILE A 334 -18.96 -15.17 -4.51
N ILE A 335 -18.83 -15.10 -3.19
CA ILE A 335 -19.89 -14.63 -2.31
C ILE A 335 -19.93 -13.11 -2.39
N ASP A 336 -21.13 -12.53 -2.48
CA ASP A 336 -21.35 -11.09 -2.51
C ASP A 336 -22.54 -10.76 -1.60
N GLU A 337 -22.27 -10.19 -0.44
CA GLU A 337 -23.26 -9.85 0.58
C GLU A 337 -24.15 -8.66 0.20
N ALA A 338 -23.76 -7.86 -0.80
CA ALA A 338 -24.59 -6.77 -1.32
C ALA A 338 -25.78 -7.27 -2.14
N LEU A 339 -25.77 -8.55 -2.55
CA LEU A 339 -26.89 -9.17 -3.26
C LEU A 339 -28.08 -9.43 -2.32
N THR A 340 -29.28 -9.35 -2.87
CA THR A 340 -30.52 -9.70 -2.12
C THR A 340 -30.45 -11.11 -1.54
N ASP A 341 -30.62 -11.27 -0.22
CA ASP A 341 -30.63 -12.58 0.42
C ASP A 341 -31.90 -13.39 0.05
N LEU A 342 -31.70 -14.51 -0.63
CA LEU A 342 -32.78 -15.43 -1.04
C LEU A 342 -32.85 -16.70 -0.18
N THR A 343 -31.99 -16.84 0.82
CA THR A 343 -31.88 -18.06 1.64
C THR A 343 -33.15 -18.35 2.46
N ALA A 344 -33.90 -17.31 2.80
CA ALA A 344 -35.23 -17.46 3.44
C ALA A 344 -36.26 -18.11 2.51
N ILE A 345 -36.14 -17.97 1.18
CA ILE A 345 -37.01 -18.62 0.18
C ILE A 345 -36.50 -20.03 -0.10
N ASN A 346 -35.19 -20.15 -0.34
CA ASN A 346 -34.55 -21.43 -0.55
C ASN A 346 -33.09 -21.35 -0.01
N PRO A 347 -32.75 -22.14 1.03
CA PRO A 347 -31.41 -22.13 1.62
C PRO A 347 -30.22 -22.42 0.66
N ALA A 348 -30.50 -23.02 -0.49
CA ALA A 348 -29.50 -23.28 -1.53
C ALA A 348 -29.19 -22.05 -2.39
N LEU A 349 -29.96 -20.97 -2.28
CA LEU A 349 -29.77 -19.74 -3.06
C LEU A 349 -28.91 -18.74 -2.29
N VAL A 350 -27.68 -19.13 -1.96
CA VAL A 350 -26.69 -18.24 -1.33
C VAL A 350 -26.39 -17.05 -2.24
N SER A 351 -26.02 -15.91 -1.62
CA SER A 351 -25.69 -14.68 -2.34
C SER A 351 -24.34 -14.84 -3.04
N MET A 352 -24.35 -15.38 -4.26
CA MET A 352 -23.16 -15.57 -5.08
C MET A 352 -23.36 -15.12 -6.51
N ARG A 353 -22.29 -14.69 -7.16
CA ARG A 353 -22.21 -14.30 -8.56
C ARG A 353 -20.81 -14.55 -9.13
N GLN A 354 -20.65 -14.38 -10.41
CA GLN A 354 -19.33 -14.27 -11.01
C GLN A 354 -18.77 -12.84 -10.85
N THR A 355 -17.44 -12.74 -10.75
CA THR A 355 -16.74 -11.45 -10.80
C THR A 355 -16.94 -10.76 -12.15
N THR A 356 -16.82 -9.43 -12.15
CA THR A 356 -16.86 -8.57 -13.32
C THR A 356 -15.54 -7.78 -13.43
N GLU A 357 -15.36 -7.03 -14.50
CA GLU A 357 -14.21 -6.13 -14.67
C GLU A 357 -14.14 -5.01 -13.62
N ASN A 358 -15.23 -4.80 -12.88
CA ASN A 358 -15.32 -3.80 -11.82
C ASN A 358 -14.95 -4.36 -10.43
N ASP A 359 -14.65 -5.66 -10.33
CA ASP A 359 -14.22 -6.30 -9.08
C ASP A 359 -12.71 -6.50 -9.07
N LEU A 360 -12.09 -6.40 -7.89
CA LEU A 360 -10.65 -6.54 -7.71
C LEU A 360 -10.33 -7.80 -6.90
N VAL A 361 -9.68 -8.76 -7.56
CA VAL A 361 -9.19 -9.96 -6.87
C VAL A 361 -7.89 -9.63 -6.16
N VAL A 362 -7.82 -9.91 -4.85
CA VAL A 362 -6.60 -9.64 -4.08
C VAL A 362 -5.44 -10.53 -4.52
N LEU A 363 -4.20 -10.03 -4.42
CA LEU A 363 -3.00 -10.73 -4.90
C LEU A 363 -2.89 -12.17 -4.37
N LEU A 364 -3.23 -12.41 -3.11
CA LEU A 364 -3.19 -13.74 -2.49
C LEU A 364 -4.13 -14.74 -3.17
N GLY A 365 -5.17 -14.26 -3.87
CA GLY A 365 -6.08 -15.07 -4.68
C GLY A 365 -5.35 -15.83 -5.79
N ALA A 366 -4.24 -15.31 -6.33
CA ALA A 366 -3.47 -15.95 -7.39
C ALA A 366 -3.04 -17.40 -7.07
N SER A 367 -2.71 -17.66 -5.79
CA SER A 367 -2.29 -19.00 -5.33
C SER A 367 -3.43 -19.87 -4.82
N PHE A 368 -4.60 -19.29 -4.59
CA PHE A 368 -5.77 -19.96 -4.02
C PHE A 368 -6.79 -20.38 -5.08
N ILE A 369 -7.05 -19.53 -6.06
CA ILE A 369 -7.96 -19.80 -7.16
C ILE A 369 -7.49 -21.04 -7.94
N GLY A 370 -8.43 -21.93 -8.27
CA GLY A 370 -8.12 -23.18 -9.00
C GLY A 370 -7.60 -24.32 -8.13
N THR A 371 -7.33 -24.10 -6.85
CA THR A 371 -6.98 -25.19 -5.92
C THR A 371 -8.24 -25.94 -5.46
N LEU A 372 -8.08 -27.18 -4.97
CA LEU A 372 -9.19 -27.96 -4.44
C LEU A 372 -9.46 -27.59 -2.99
N ALA A 373 -10.72 -27.25 -2.66
CA ALA A 373 -11.18 -27.05 -1.30
C ALA A 373 -11.24 -28.39 -0.52
N ASP A 374 -11.60 -29.48 -1.21
CA ASP A 374 -11.52 -30.86 -0.71
C ASP A 374 -10.68 -31.70 -1.68
N PRO A 375 -9.48 -32.19 -1.28
CA PRO A 375 -8.61 -32.98 -2.15
C PRO A 375 -9.24 -34.27 -2.69
N ASN A 376 -10.33 -34.76 -2.07
CA ASN A 376 -11.05 -35.96 -2.50
C ASN A 376 -12.22 -35.65 -3.45
N ASN A 377 -12.55 -34.39 -3.66
CA ASN A 377 -13.64 -33.95 -4.53
C ASN A 377 -13.12 -33.06 -5.66
N PRO A 378 -12.93 -33.58 -6.88
CA PRO A 378 -12.42 -32.79 -8.01
C PRO A 378 -13.35 -31.66 -8.45
N ALA A 379 -14.62 -31.65 -8.01
CA ALA A 379 -15.56 -30.57 -8.29
C ALA A 379 -15.43 -29.39 -7.30
N SER A 380 -14.64 -29.56 -6.21
CA SER A 380 -14.46 -28.51 -5.18
C SER A 380 -13.38 -27.50 -5.53
N VAL A 381 -13.34 -27.02 -6.76
CA VAL A 381 -12.35 -26.04 -7.22
C VAL A 381 -12.73 -24.65 -6.73
N ASN A 382 -11.83 -24.02 -5.97
CA ASN A 382 -11.99 -22.65 -5.45
C ASN A 382 -12.12 -21.63 -6.59
N GLY A 383 -13.14 -20.82 -6.56
CA GLY A 383 -13.49 -19.85 -7.60
C GLY A 383 -14.27 -20.44 -8.79
N VAL A 384 -14.55 -21.77 -8.79
CA VAL A 384 -15.32 -22.46 -9.85
C VAL A 384 -16.51 -23.20 -9.21
N GLY A 385 -16.26 -24.35 -8.59
CA GLY A 385 -17.28 -25.16 -7.93
C GLY A 385 -17.53 -24.76 -6.47
N VAL A 386 -16.58 -24.05 -5.86
CA VAL A 386 -16.68 -23.47 -4.54
C VAL A 386 -16.49 -21.96 -4.69
N PRO A 387 -17.51 -21.14 -4.36
CA PRO A 387 -17.37 -19.69 -4.40
C PRO A 387 -16.23 -19.20 -3.50
N LEU A 388 -15.49 -18.21 -3.95
CA LEU A 388 -14.52 -17.52 -3.10
C LEU A 388 -15.28 -16.79 -1.98
N ALA A 389 -14.74 -16.86 -0.77
CA ALA A 389 -15.22 -16.06 0.33
C ALA A 389 -14.87 -14.58 0.09
N ASP A 390 -15.55 -13.71 0.80
CA ASP A 390 -15.48 -12.27 0.75
C ASP A 390 -14.03 -11.71 0.78
N ASN A 391 -13.18 -12.24 1.64
CA ASN A 391 -11.79 -11.80 1.82
C ASN A 391 -10.88 -11.96 0.58
N TRP A 392 -11.36 -12.55 -0.50
CA TRP A 392 -10.56 -12.76 -1.71
C TRP A 392 -10.83 -11.75 -2.82
N VAL A 393 -11.90 -10.97 -2.70
CA VAL A 393 -12.33 -10.05 -3.76
C VAL A 393 -12.91 -8.78 -3.14
N LEU A 394 -12.40 -7.65 -3.52
CA LEU A 394 -13.02 -6.35 -3.23
C LEU A 394 -14.04 -6.09 -4.35
N THR A 395 -15.31 -6.07 -3.99
CA THR A 395 -16.42 -5.90 -4.94
C THR A 395 -16.58 -4.47 -5.41
N GLU A 396 -17.29 -4.26 -6.54
CA GLU A 396 -17.57 -2.92 -7.06
C GLU A 396 -18.16 -1.98 -5.99
N THR A 397 -19.07 -2.49 -5.15
CA THR A 397 -19.69 -1.69 -4.07
C THR A 397 -18.65 -1.23 -3.05
N GLU A 398 -17.80 -2.12 -2.61
CA GLU A 398 -16.74 -1.84 -1.64
C GLU A 398 -15.65 -0.95 -2.22
N ILE A 399 -15.33 -1.10 -3.52
CA ILE A 399 -14.42 -0.20 -4.24
C ILE A 399 -14.97 1.23 -4.20
N GLN A 400 -16.27 1.43 -4.40
CA GLN A 400 -16.89 2.77 -4.32
C GLN A 400 -16.84 3.34 -2.89
N GLU A 401 -16.99 2.51 -1.86
CA GLU A 401 -16.79 2.92 -0.47
C GLU A 401 -15.36 3.36 -0.20
N VAL A 402 -14.37 2.59 -0.68
CA VAL A 402 -12.93 2.89 -0.57
C VAL A 402 -12.59 4.20 -1.28
N ILE A 403 -13.04 4.39 -2.52
CA ILE A 403 -12.82 5.62 -3.29
C ILE A 403 -13.45 6.82 -2.58
N SER A 404 -14.72 6.69 -2.15
CA SER A 404 -15.43 7.75 -1.46
C SER A 404 -14.77 8.16 -0.15
N ALA A 405 -14.31 7.18 0.64
CA ALA A 405 -13.56 7.47 1.86
C ALA A 405 -12.22 8.17 1.56
N THR A 406 -11.49 7.69 0.53
CA THR A 406 -10.23 8.31 0.10
C THR A 406 -10.42 9.77 -0.31
N ASP A 407 -11.44 10.07 -1.11
CA ASP A 407 -11.75 11.42 -1.55
C ASP A 407 -12.05 12.36 -0.37
N ASN A 408 -12.85 11.89 0.57
CA ASN A 408 -13.20 12.66 1.77
C ASN A 408 -11.97 12.90 2.66
N PHE A 409 -11.14 11.89 2.87
CA PHE A 409 -9.89 12.02 3.63
C PHE A 409 -8.90 12.97 2.94
N ASN A 410 -8.80 12.89 1.61
CA ASN A 410 -7.95 13.77 0.83
C ASN A 410 -8.41 15.22 0.86
N ALA A 411 -9.72 15.47 0.86
CA ALA A 411 -10.26 16.81 1.06
C ALA A 411 -9.90 17.38 2.43
N LYS A 412 -9.93 16.54 3.48
CA LYS A 412 -9.51 16.93 4.84
C LYS A 412 -8.01 17.25 4.89
N LEU A 413 -7.15 16.41 4.29
CA LEU A 413 -5.71 16.63 4.26
C LEU A 413 -5.32 17.90 3.50
N ALA A 414 -5.98 18.17 2.37
CA ALA A 414 -5.77 19.41 1.62
C ALA A 414 -6.15 20.66 2.44
N SER A 415 -7.32 20.62 3.10
CA SER A 415 -7.76 21.69 4.00
C SER A 415 -6.81 21.88 5.18
N ALA A 416 -6.28 20.80 5.75
CA ALA A 416 -5.32 20.81 6.83
C ALA A 416 -3.98 21.46 6.43
N ALA A 417 -3.48 21.15 5.22
CA ALA A 417 -2.28 21.77 4.67
C ALA A 417 -2.48 23.29 4.46
N GLU A 418 -3.66 23.70 3.97
CA GLU A 418 -4.01 25.11 3.80
C GLU A 418 -4.10 25.82 5.17
N GLN A 419 -4.75 25.21 6.16
CA GLN A 419 -4.85 25.75 7.52
C GLN A 419 -3.49 25.99 8.16
N ALA A 420 -2.53 25.07 7.96
CA ALA A 420 -1.18 25.14 8.49
C ALA A 420 -0.24 26.03 7.66
N ASP A 421 -0.68 26.51 6.51
CA ASP A 421 0.17 27.16 5.49
C ASP A 421 1.36 26.28 5.04
N PHE A 422 1.16 24.96 5.00
CA PHE A 422 2.15 23.98 4.58
C PHE A 422 2.16 23.75 3.07
N ALA A 423 3.28 23.24 2.56
CA ALA A 423 3.32 22.67 1.22
C ALA A 423 2.37 21.47 1.12
N PHE A 424 1.79 21.24 -0.06
CA PHE A 424 0.89 20.11 -0.29
C PHE A 424 1.38 19.27 -1.47
N PHE A 425 1.69 18.00 -1.20
CA PHE A 425 1.99 17.02 -2.23
C PHE A 425 0.71 16.25 -2.57
N ASN A 426 0.12 16.49 -3.75
CA ASN A 426 -1.04 15.73 -4.23
C ASN A 426 -0.59 14.35 -4.73
N ALA A 427 -0.30 13.46 -3.80
CA ALA A 427 0.16 12.11 -4.11
C ALA A 427 -0.91 11.30 -4.87
N ASN A 428 -2.21 11.54 -4.61
CA ASN A 428 -3.30 10.87 -5.31
C ASN A 428 -3.26 11.16 -6.83
N GLU A 429 -3.21 12.41 -7.22
CA GLU A 429 -3.13 12.81 -8.63
C GLU A 429 -1.80 12.34 -9.27
N PHE A 430 -0.71 12.45 -8.53
CA PHE A 430 0.59 12.01 -9.00
C PHE A 430 0.60 10.51 -9.34
N TRP A 431 0.06 9.65 -8.45
CA TRP A 431 -0.02 8.21 -8.68
C TRP A 431 -0.92 7.85 -9.86
N GLN A 432 -2.07 8.50 -10.02
CA GLN A 432 -2.93 8.31 -11.18
C GLN A 432 -2.19 8.64 -12.49
N ASN A 433 -1.46 9.74 -12.53
CA ASN A 433 -0.67 10.10 -13.71
C ASN A 433 0.43 9.08 -14.00
N LEU A 434 1.09 8.58 -12.97
CA LEU A 434 2.16 7.60 -13.10
C LEU A 434 1.63 6.24 -13.58
N THR A 435 0.55 5.73 -12.99
CA THR A 435 -0.07 4.44 -13.36
C THR A 435 -0.63 4.47 -14.78
N ASN A 436 -1.04 5.64 -15.26
CA ASN A 436 -1.47 5.86 -16.65
C ASN A 436 -0.30 5.99 -17.66
N GLY A 437 0.96 5.78 -17.22
CA GLY A 437 2.14 5.82 -18.07
C GLY A 437 2.62 7.22 -18.46
N ASN A 438 2.17 8.24 -17.76
CA ASN A 438 2.50 9.65 -18.04
C ASN A 438 3.74 10.14 -17.26
N PHE A 439 4.55 9.24 -16.72
CA PHE A 439 5.73 9.59 -15.94
C PHE A 439 7.00 8.98 -16.51
N SER A 440 8.04 9.79 -16.66
CA SER A 440 9.41 9.33 -16.91
C SER A 440 10.40 10.26 -16.24
N SER A 441 11.50 9.72 -15.75
CA SER A 441 12.61 10.46 -15.13
C SER A 441 13.92 9.72 -15.35
N ASN A 442 15.02 10.45 -15.66
CA ASN A 442 16.36 9.91 -15.82
C ASN A 442 16.44 8.68 -16.77
N ASN A 443 15.70 8.72 -17.90
CA ASN A 443 15.57 7.62 -18.87
C ASN A 443 14.87 6.35 -18.33
N PHE A 444 14.22 6.41 -17.18
CA PHE A 444 13.36 5.36 -16.65
C PHE A 444 11.88 5.73 -16.80
N THR A 445 11.08 4.74 -17.16
CA THR A 445 9.61 4.82 -17.19
C THR A 445 9.06 3.76 -16.25
N PRO A 446 9.03 4.01 -14.94
CA PRO A 446 8.50 3.06 -13.98
C PRO A 446 7.01 2.80 -14.23
N THR A 447 6.58 1.58 -14.00
CA THR A 447 5.17 1.18 -14.14
C THR A 447 4.70 0.49 -12.86
N PRO A 448 3.37 0.35 -12.64
CA PRO A 448 2.85 -0.33 -11.45
C PRO A 448 3.01 -1.86 -11.50
N GLY A 449 3.54 -2.44 -12.59
CA GLY A 449 3.67 -3.90 -12.72
C GLY A 449 4.51 -4.52 -11.60
N LEU A 450 3.98 -5.54 -10.93
CA LEU A 450 4.67 -6.27 -9.88
C LEU A 450 5.99 -6.87 -10.41
N VAL A 451 7.07 -6.78 -9.65
CA VAL A 451 8.43 -7.24 -9.97
C VAL A 451 9.13 -6.43 -11.08
N VAL A 452 8.49 -6.25 -12.22
CA VAL A 452 9.14 -5.70 -13.42
C VAL A 452 8.91 -4.20 -13.62
N GLY A 453 7.91 -3.63 -12.94
CA GLY A 453 7.55 -2.21 -13.08
C GLY A 453 8.54 -1.24 -12.42
N GLY A 454 9.28 -1.71 -11.44
CA GLY A 454 10.30 -0.96 -10.73
C GLY A 454 9.79 0.09 -9.74
N LEU A 455 8.46 0.23 -9.61
CA LEU A 455 7.81 1.21 -8.74
C LEU A 455 7.42 0.60 -7.40
N PHE A 456 6.71 -0.54 -7.44
CA PHE A 456 6.27 -1.28 -6.27
C PHE A 456 7.19 -2.45 -5.95
N SER A 457 7.35 -2.70 -4.67
CA SER A 457 8.15 -3.79 -4.12
C SER A 457 7.43 -5.13 -4.22
N LEU A 458 8.10 -6.19 -3.79
CA LEU A 458 7.62 -7.56 -3.91
C LEU A 458 6.35 -7.86 -3.09
N ASP A 459 6.01 -6.99 -2.14
CA ASP A 459 4.76 -7.09 -1.37
C ASP A 459 3.55 -6.51 -2.10
N ALA A 460 3.76 -5.90 -3.26
CA ALA A 460 2.73 -5.30 -4.11
C ALA A 460 1.97 -4.10 -3.50
N VAL A 461 2.43 -3.58 -2.36
CA VAL A 461 1.83 -2.47 -1.61
C VAL A 461 2.79 -1.30 -1.48
N HIS A 462 4.01 -1.57 -0.99
CA HIS A 462 4.99 -0.53 -0.72
C HIS A 462 5.87 -0.22 -1.93
N PRO A 463 6.40 1.02 -2.03
CA PRO A 463 7.36 1.36 -3.06
C PRO A 463 8.66 0.57 -2.93
N THR A 464 9.36 0.41 -4.06
CA THR A 464 10.79 0.09 -4.06
C THR A 464 11.62 1.30 -3.59
N SER A 465 12.92 1.14 -3.36
CA SER A 465 13.79 2.30 -3.10
C SER A 465 13.79 3.31 -4.25
N ARG A 466 13.65 2.86 -5.50
CA ARG A 466 13.45 3.75 -6.65
C ARG A 466 12.10 4.49 -6.56
N GLY A 467 11.05 3.80 -6.16
CA GLY A 467 9.73 4.41 -5.90
C GLY A 467 9.81 5.48 -4.81
N TYR A 468 10.55 5.23 -3.73
CA TYR A 468 10.78 6.22 -2.68
C TYR A 468 11.60 7.42 -3.16
N ALA A 469 12.56 7.24 -4.08
CA ALA A 469 13.30 8.36 -4.68
C ALA A 469 12.39 9.24 -5.55
N ILE A 470 11.46 8.63 -6.29
CA ILE A 470 10.43 9.37 -7.04
C ILE A 470 9.57 10.20 -6.08
N ILE A 471 9.07 9.57 -5.01
CA ILE A 471 8.26 10.23 -3.97
C ILE A 471 9.03 11.40 -3.34
N ALA A 472 10.30 11.21 -2.98
CA ALA A 472 11.13 12.26 -2.40
C ALA A 472 11.29 13.45 -3.36
N ASN A 473 11.42 13.19 -4.67
CA ASN A 473 11.47 14.25 -5.69
C ASN A 473 10.16 15.05 -5.74
N GLU A 474 9.00 14.39 -5.63
CA GLU A 474 7.70 15.07 -5.63
C GLU A 474 7.49 15.90 -4.34
N PHE A 475 7.95 15.42 -3.19
CA PHE A 475 7.98 16.22 -1.98
C PHE A 475 8.84 17.48 -2.17
N MET A 476 10.05 17.37 -2.76
CA MET A 476 10.90 18.52 -3.05
C MET A 476 10.23 19.51 -4.01
N ARG A 477 9.53 19.04 -5.05
CA ARG A 477 8.76 19.91 -5.95
C ARG A 477 7.64 20.66 -5.23
N ALA A 478 6.91 19.99 -4.35
CA ALA A 478 5.87 20.63 -3.56
C ALA A 478 6.46 21.70 -2.61
N ILE A 479 7.62 21.42 -2.00
CA ILE A 479 8.35 22.34 -1.15
C ILE A 479 8.84 23.54 -1.97
N ASP A 480 9.46 23.32 -3.15
CA ASP A 480 9.91 24.38 -4.05
C ASP A 480 8.77 25.32 -4.45
N ALA A 481 7.62 24.74 -4.80
CA ALA A 481 6.44 25.50 -5.21
C ALA A 481 5.85 26.39 -4.11
N LYS A 482 5.88 25.92 -2.86
CA LYS A 482 5.32 26.63 -1.71
C LYS A 482 6.23 27.69 -1.14
N TYR A 483 7.52 27.34 -0.96
CA TYR A 483 8.46 28.14 -0.16
C TYR A 483 9.53 28.84 -0.99
N GLY A 484 9.57 28.61 -2.31
CA GLY A 484 10.53 29.24 -3.19
C GLY A 484 11.96 28.70 -3.07
N SER A 485 12.14 27.51 -2.49
CA SER A 485 13.35 26.73 -2.67
C SER A 485 13.50 26.31 -4.13
N ASN A 486 14.63 25.73 -4.50
CA ASN A 486 14.93 25.44 -5.89
C ASN A 486 15.63 24.11 -6.13
N PHE A 487 15.25 23.05 -5.38
CA PHE A 487 15.85 21.72 -5.53
C PHE A 487 15.77 21.21 -6.97
N GLU A 488 14.64 21.38 -7.64
CA GLU A 488 14.47 21.00 -9.05
C GLU A 488 15.29 21.90 -9.98
N ALA A 489 15.13 23.21 -9.89
CA ALA A 489 15.76 24.15 -10.79
C ALA A 489 17.30 24.16 -10.67
N SER A 490 17.84 23.83 -9.50
CA SER A 490 19.28 23.68 -9.23
C SER A 490 19.85 22.32 -9.64
N GLY A 491 19.01 21.38 -10.15
CA GLY A 491 19.44 20.04 -10.52
C GLY A 491 19.73 19.13 -9.32
N ASN A 492 19.15 19.41 -8.14
CA ASN A 492 19.38 18.67 -6.92
C ASN A 492 18.29 17.60 -6.62
N LEU A 493 17.38 17.32 -7.55
CA LEU A 493 16.54 16.14 -7.44
C LEU A 493 17.38 14.86 -7.45
N LEU A 494 16.83 13.78 -6.89
CA LEU A 494 17.47 12.48 -6.88
C LEU A 494 17.48 11.87 -8.29
N ASP A 495 18.60 11.28 -8.70
CA ASP A 495 18.61 10.38 -9.85
C ASP A 495 17.98 9.04 -9.43
N ILE A 496 16.81 8.74 -9.98
CA ILE A 496 16.08 7.52 -9.62
C ILE A 496 16.81 6.24 -10.07
N GLY A 497 17.77 6.34 -10.98
CA GLY A 497 18.63 5.25 -11.43
C GLY A 497 19.59 4.75 -10.36
N ASP A 498 19.94 5.59 -9.39
CA ASP A 498 20.86 5.23 -8.30
C ASP A 498 20.21 4.31 -7.24
N TYR A 499 18.90 4.11 -7.30
CA TYR A 499 18.14 3.38 -6.29
C TYR A 499 17.69 2.00 -6.79
N PRO A 500 17.89 0.93 -5.99
CA PRO A 500 17.52 -0.42 -6.38
C PRO A 500 16.00 -0.61 -6.42
N THR A 501 15.56 -1.55 -7.25
CA THR A 501 14.16 -2.03 -7.30
C THR A 501 13.98 -3.35 -6.58
N ASN A 502 15.05 -4.09 -6.32
CA ASN A 502 15.07 -5.34 -5.58
C ASN A 502 16.35 -5.45 -4.75
N TYR A 503 16.27 -6.13 -3.63
CA TYR A 503 17.40 -6.42 -2.77
C TYR A 503 17.84 -7.88 -2.90
N SER A 504 19.15 -8.10 -2.95
CA SER A 504 19.71 -9.45 -2.99
C SER A 504 19.26 -10.29 -1.81
N PRO A 505 18.90 -11.58 -2.00
CA PRO A 505 18.67 -12.50 -0.88
C PRO A 505 19.86 -12.63 0.06
N LEU A 506 21.09 -12.35 -0.42
CA LEU A 506 22.32 -12.44 0.35
C LEU A 506 22.67 -11.15 1.13
N LEU A 507 21.86 -10.11 1.06
CA LEU A 507 22.01 -8.89 1.85
C LEU A 507 21.66 -9.21 3.32
N GLN A 508 22.67 -9.09 4.20
CA GLN A 508 22.59 -9.41 5.64
C GLN A 508 22.68 -8.17 6.51
#